data_edfb5ecd8e05e87763e07edb2e0706d9
#
_entry.id   edfb5ecd8e05e87763e07edb2e0706d9
#
_cell.length_a   1.000
_cell.length_b   1.000
_cell.length_c   1.000
_cell.angle_alpha   90.00
_cell.angle_beta   90.00
_cell.angle_gamma   90.00
#
_symmetry.space_group_name_H-M   'P 1'
#
loop_
_entity.id
_entity.type
_entity.pdbx_description
1 polymer ?
#
loop_
_entity_poly.entity_id
_entity_poly.type
_entity_poly.pdbx_seq_one_letter_code
_entity_poly.pdbx_strand_id
1 'polypeptide(L)'
;MMLREFRGDLHVHTCLSPCGSNEMLPIAIVKEAKKRNLDLIGICDHNSVENVEAVKKAGEKEAMAVIGGVEISSQEEVHILGLFDNAKALQGIKCLIDQNLRGKNDEKAFGEQLIVDETDRITGSNTRLLIGATKLSVEEIVDAIHDLEGLAIASHIDRESFGILGQLGLIPSGLRLDGLELSAPAVVARERFYREYDLPFVTSSDAHYLNDIGRSCTSFFMKKVSIEEIRKALRGKEGRRAMIE
;
A
#
# COMPACT_ATOMS: atom_id res chain seq x y z
N MET A 1 12.17 -20.04 13.41
CA MET A 1 12.82 -18.71 13.39
C MET A 1 12.48 -17.96 14.66
N MET A 2 13.41 -17.19 15.22
CA MET A 2 13.15 -16.29 16.34
C MET A 2 12.42 -15.05 15.86
N LEU A 3 11.67 -14.41 16.77
CA LEU A 3 11.07 -13.10 16.52
C LEU A 3 12.18 -12.05 16.46
N ARG A 4 12.11 -11.14 15.51
CA ARG A 4 12.97 -9.96 15.41
C ARG A 4 12.19 -8.76 14.90
N GLU A 5 12.75 -7.60 15.03
CA GLU A 5 12.19 -6.37 14.50
C GLU A 5 12.43 -6.26 12.99
N PHE A 6 11.42 -5.73 12.29
CA PHE A 6 11.46 -5.36 10.89
C PHE A 6 10.82 -3.99 10.75
N ARG A 7 11.58 -3.04 10.25
CA ARG A 7 11.11 -1.71 9.99
C ARG A 7 10.55 -1.62 8.57
N GLY A 8 9.27 -1.25 8.44
CA GLY A 8 8.55 -1.34 7.17
C GLY A 8 7.80 -0.07 6.78
N ASP A 9 7.84 0.27 5.51
CA ASP A 9 7.02 1.26 4.86
C ASP A 9 6.08 0.53 3.89
N LEU A 10 4.81 0.39 4.27
CA LEU A 10 3.86 -0.46 3.56
C LEU A 10 3.13 0.24 2.41
N HIS A 11 3.40 1.53 2.17
CA HIS A 11 2.68 2.33 1.19
C HIS A 11 3.66 3.20 0.37
N VAL A 12 4.15 2.63 -0.72
CA VAL A 12 5.09 3.29 -1.64
C VAL A 12 4.56 3.12 -3.07
N HIS A 13 4.45 4.23 -3.79
CA HIS A 13 4.08 4.25 -5.20
C HIS A 13 5.30 4.13 -6.11
N THR A 14 5.08 3.73 -7.36
CA THR A 14 6.09 3.76 -8.42
C THR A 14 5.76 4.82 -9.47
N CYS A 15 6.59 4.92 -10.52
CA CYS A 15 6.32 5.75 -11.69
C CYS A 15 5.06 5.33 -12.49
N LEU A 16 4.35 4.29 -12.06
CA LEU A 16 3.07 3.88 -12.64
C LEU A 16 1.91 4.74 -12.12
N SER A 17 2.01 5.23 -10.89
CA SER A 17 1.01 6.14 -10.32
C SER A 17 1.16 7.53 -10.92
N PRO A 18 0.12 8.11 -11.54
CA PRO A 18 0.26 9.36 -12.31
C PRO A 18 0.58 10.59 -11.45
N CYS A 19 0.33 10.52 -10.14
CA CYS A 19 0.71 11.53 -9.15
C CYS A 19 2.15 11.36 -8.63
N GLY A 20 2.79 10.25 -8.96
CA GLY A 20 4.17 9.96 -8.57
C GLY A 20 5.21 10.56 -9.53
N SER A 21 6.43 10.72 -9.04
CA SER A 21 7.57 11.10 -9.87
C SER A 21 7.97 9.97 -10.83
N ASN A 22 8.33 10.31 -12.06
CA ASN A 22 8.92 9.36 -13.00
C ASN A 22 10.27 8.79 -12.53
N GLU A 23 10.87 9.36 -11.47
CA GLU A 23 12.07 8.82 -10.81
C GLU A 23 11.78 7.67 -9.85
N MET A 24 10.48 7.39 -9.54
CA MET A 24 10.07 6.27 -8.68
C MET A 24 10.22 4.94 -9.42
N LEU A 25 11.45 4.64 -9.79
CA LEU A 25 11.85 3.43 -10.53
C LEU A 25 12.28 2.31 -9.57
N PRO A 26 12.12 1.03 -9.94
CA PRO A 26 12.40 -0.12 -9.09
C PRO A 26 13.74 -0.09 -8.34
N ILE A 27 14.83 0.15 -9.05
CA ILE A 27 16.18 0.19 -8.45
C ILE A 27 16.34 1.41 -7.52
N ALA A 28 15.81 2.57 -7.93
CA ALA A 28 15.89 3.79 -7.15
C ALA A 28 15.10 3.67 -5.83
N ILE A 29 13.88 3.12 -5.88
CA ILE A 29 13.03 2.85 -4.70
C ILE A 29 13.77 1.94 -3.70
N VAL A 30 14.28 0.80 -4.18
CA VAL A 30 14.99 -0.17 -3.32
C VAL A 30 16.24 0.43 -2.68
N LYS A 31 17.01 1.19 -3.44
CA LYS A 31 18.21 1.87 -2.92
C LYS A 31 17.87 2.92 -1.86
N GLU A 32 16.84 3.74 -2.09
CA GLU A 32 16.44 4.74 -1.10
C GLU A 32 15.87 4.06 0.16
N ALA A 33 15.06 3.02 0.02
CA ALA A 33 14.54 2.24 1.16
C ALA A 33 15.68 1.66 2.03
N LYS A 34 16.73 1.12 1.41
CA LYS A 34 17.92 0.65 2.14
C LYS A 34 18.66 1.77 2.85
N LYS A 35 18.85 2.91 2.19
CA LYS A 35 19.48 4.09 2.76
C LYS A 35 18.69 4.61 3.98
N ARG A 36 17.36 4.42 4.01
CA ARG A 36 16.48 4.74 5.14
C ARG A 36 16.43 3.64 6.22
N ASN A 37 17.25 2.58 6.09
CA ASN A 37 17.28 1.43 7.00
C ASN A 37 15.92 0.74 7.13
N LEU A 38 15.18 0.61 6.04
CA LEU A 38 13.98 -0.21 5.98
C LEU A 38 14.36 -1.68 5.73
N ASP A 39 13.64 -2.61 6.37
CA ASP A 39 13.75 -4.05 6.14
C ASP A 39 12.74 -4.55 5.10
N LEU A 40 11.62 -3.83 4.95
CA LEU A 40 10.56 -4.16 3.99
C LEU A 40 9.87 -2.91 3.46
N ILE A 41 9.36 -3.02 2.23
CA ILE A 41 8.48 -2.02 1.60
C ILE A 41 7.26 -2.70 0.99
N GLY A 42 6.12 -2.01 1.00
CA GLY A 42 4.91 -2.37 0.27
C GLY A 42 4.76 -1.51 -0.97
N ILE A 43 4.61 -2.12 -2.14
CA ILE A 43 4.39 -1.38 -3.40
C ILE A 43 2.91 -1.34 -3.70
N CYS A 44 2.33 -0.13 -3.73
CA CYS A 44 0.89 0.09 -3.74
C CYS A 44 0.50 1.20 -4.73
N ASP A 45 0.72 0.98 -6.03
CA ASP A 45 0.27 1.94 -7.04
C ASP A 45 -1.26 2.06 -7.07
N HIS A 46 -1.76 3.21 -7.47
CA HIS A 46 -3.21 3.42 -7.65
C HIS A 46 -3.79 2.44 -8.66
N ASN A 47 -4.75 1.64 -8.24
CA ASN A 47 -5.56 0.74 -9.06
C ASN A 47 -4.76 -0.16 -10.02
N SER A 48 -3.47 -0.42 -9.74
CA SER A 48 -2.62 -1.29 -10.57
C SER A 48 -1.52 -1.98 -9.78
N VAL A 49 -1.09 -3.15 -10.27
CA VAL A 49 0.00 -3.95 -9.69
C VAL A 49 1.15 -4.21 -10.69
N GLU A 50 1.16 -3.50 -11.83
CA GLU A 50 2.00 -3.85 -12.98
C GLU A 50 3.49 -3.70 -12.70
N ASN A 51 3.91 -2.74 -11.85
CA ASN A 51 5.31 -2.56 -11.47
C ASN A 51 5.74 -3.37 -10.23
N VAL A 52 4.81 -4.05 -9.54
CA VAL A 52 5.12 -4.81 -8.31
C VAL A 52 6.22 -5.85 -8.54
N GLU A 53 6.11 -6.63 -9.60
CA GLU A 53 7.09 -7.70 -9.89
C GLU A 53 8.48 -7.13 -10.22
N ALA A 54 8.55 -5.99 -10.89
CA ALA A 54 9.80 -5.30 -11.18
C ALA A 54 10.51 -4.86 -9.90
N VAL A 55 9.76 -4.27 -8.95
CA VAL A 55 10.33 -3.85 -7.66
C VAL A 55 10.71 -5.07 -6.81
N LYS A 56 9.92 -6.16 -6.79
CA LYS A 56 10.29 -7.41 -6.10
C LYS A 56 11.62 -7.96 -6.58
N LYS A 57 11.81 -8.08 -7.90
CA LYS A 57 13.09 -8.54 -8.49
C LYS A 57 14.26 -7.61 -8.21
N ALA A 58 14.04 -6.29 -8.22
CA ALA A 58 15.07 -5.33 -7.81
C ALA A 58 15.43 -5.50 -6.32
N GLY A 59 14.40 -5.71 -5.46
CA GLY A 59 14.56 -5.97 -4.04
C GLY A 59 15.36 -7.24 -3.73
N GLU A 60 15.09 -8.34 -4.45
CA GLU A 60 15.84 -9.61 -4.32
C GLU A 60 17.34 -9.43 -4.54
N LYS A 61 17.74 -8.62 -5.54
CA LYS A 61 19.16 -8.32 -5.83
C LYS A 61 19.85 -7.59 -4.68
N GLU A 62 19.09 -6.83 -3.92
CA GLU A 62 19.58 -5.97 -2.82
C GLU A 62 19.24 -6.52 -1.43
N ALA A 63 18.71 -7.74 -1.32
CA ALA A 63 18.23 -8.36 -0.07
C ALA A 63 17.21 -7.47 0.69
N MET A 64 16.34 -6.76 -0.04
CA MET A 64 15.21 -5.99 0.47
C MET A 64 13.93 -6.81 0.32
N ALA A 65 13.16 -6.95 1.39
CA ALA A 65 11.85 -7.59 1.29
C ALA A 65 10.83 -6.63 0.66
N VAL A 66 10.12 -7.10 -0.37
CA VAL A 66 9.09 -6.33 -1.06
C VAL A 66 7.76 -7.09 -1.01
N ILE A 67 6.76 -6.48 -0.38
CA ILE A 67 5.37 -6.96 -0.40
C ILE A 67 4.67 -6.33 -1.59
N GLY A 68 3.97 -7.15 -2.37
CA GLY A 68 3.14 -6.63 -3.45
C GLY A 68 1.79 -6.16 -2.92
N GLY A 69 1.31 -5.05 -3.44
CA GLY A 69 0.03 -4.48 -3.06
C GLY A 69 -0.57 -3.62 -4.16
N VAL A 70 -1.62 -2.97 -3.81
CA VAL A 70 -2.34 -1.98 -4.63
C VAL A 70 -3.11 -1.05 -3.72
N GLU A 71 -3.16 0.23 -4.05
CA GLU A 71 -4.08 1.18 -3.45
C GLU A 71 -5.32 1.31 -4.34
N ILE A 72 -6.47 0.82 -3.86
CA ILE A 72 -7.71 0.78 -4.62
C ILE A 72 -8.60 1.94 -4.20
N SER A 73 -9.04 2.74 -5.18
CA SER A 73 -10.03 3.80 -4.95
C SER A 73 -11.45 3.22 -5.11
N SER A 74 -12.23 3.25 -4.04
CA SER A 74 -13.64 2.81 -4.06
C SER A 74 -14.54 3.79 -4.81
N GLN A 75 -15.81 3.41 -5.03
CA GLN A 75 -16.82 4.30 -5.61
C GLN A 75 -17.15 5.50 -4.71
N GLU A 76 -16.89 5.38 -3.40
CA GLU A 76 -17.02 6.45 -2.41
C GLU A 76 -15.77 7.35 -2.35
N GLU A 77 -14.80 7.13 -3.25
CA GLU A 77 -13.51 7.82 -3.25
C GLU A 77 -12.67 7.57 -1.98
N VAL A 78 -12.84 6.40 -1.34
CA VAL A 78 -12.01 5.94 -0.23
C VAL A 78 -10.87 5.08 -0.77
N HIS A 79 -9.65 5.30 -0.28
CA HIS A 79 -8.50 4.49 -0.61
C HIS A 79 -8.33 3.32 0.38
N ILE A 80 -8.16 2.11 -0.17
CA ILE A 80 -7.90 0.88 0.59
C ILE A 80 -6.63 0.23 0.05
N LEU A 81 -5.65 -0.02 0.93
CA LEU A 81 -4.50 -0.84 0.62
C LEU A 81 -4.88 -2.31 0.66
N GLY A 82 -4.62 -3.01 -0.44
CA GLY A 82 -4.62 -4.47 -0.50
C GLY A 82 -3.18 -4.97 -0.61
N LEU A 83 -2.70 -5.74 0.38
CA LEU A 83 -1.34 -6.30 0.39
C LEU A 83 -1.39 -7.81 0.25
N PHE A 84 -0.47 -8.41 -0.53
CA PHE A 84 -0.52 -9.83 -0.90
C PHE A 84 0.87 -10.47 -0.94
N ASP A 85 0.96 -11.74 -0.53
CA ASP A 85 2.21 -12.52 -0.54
C ASP A 85 2.58 -13.08 -1.92
N ASN A 86 1.61 -13.32 -2.80
CA ASN A 86 1.84 -14.10 -4.02
C ASN A 86 1.26 -13.47 -5.30
N ALA A 87 1.86 -13.83 -6.43
CA ALA A 87 1.50 -13.31 -7.75
C ALA A 87 0.06 -13.69 -8.18
N LYS A 88 -0.48 -14.83 -7.73
CA LYS A 88 -1.84 -15.24 -8.08
C LYS A 88 -2.88 -14.31 -7.47
N ALA A 89 -2.68 -13.92 -6.20
CA ALA A 89 -3.55 -12.97 -5.53
C ALA A 89 -3.47 -11.58 -6.18
N LEU A 90 -2.26 -11.11 -6.49
CA LEU A 90 -2.05 -9.85 -7.23
C LEU A 90 -2.73 -9.86 -8.60
N GLN A 91 -2.65 -10.97 -9.34
CA GLN A 91 -3.36 -11.09 -10.61
C GLN A 91 -4.88 -11.14 -10.42
N GLY A 92 -5.37 -11.77 -9.35
CA GLY A 92 -6.79 -11.81 -9.01
C GLY A 92 -7.36 -10.42 -8.74
N ILE A 93 -6.70 -9.64 -7.88
CA ILE A 93 -7.14 -8.28 -7.58
C ILE A 93 -7.02 -7.35 -8.80
N LYS A 94 -5.96 -7.51 -9.62
CA LYS A 94 -5.83 -6.78 -10.88
C LYS A 94 -7.01 -7.05 -11.82
N CYS A 95 -7.40 -8.30 -12.00
CA CYS A 95 -8.54 -8.65 -12.84
C CYS A 95 -9.84 -7.99 -12.35
N LEU A 96 -10.07 -7.96 -11.04
CA LEU A 96 -11.24 -7.29 -10.46
C LEU A 96 -11.22 -5.79 -10.72
N ILE A 97 -10.09 -5.14 -10.47
CA ILE A 97 -9.91 -3.70 -10.74
C ILE A 97 -10.12 -3.41 -12.22
N ASP A 98 -9.51 -4.17 -13.12
CA ASP A 98 -9.61 -3.99 -14.58
C ASP A 98 -11.06 -4.05 -15.09
N GLN A 99 -11.93 -4.83 -14.45
CA GLN A 99 -13.35 -4.94 -14.78
C GLN A 99 -14.17 -3.76 -14.24
N ASN A 100 -13.69 -3.07 -13.21
CA ASN A 100 -14.43 -2.05 -12.49
C ASN A 100 -13.87 -0.63 -12.63
N LEU A 101 -12.62 -0.46 -13.07
CA LEU A 101 -12.02 0.85 -13.33
C LEU A 101 -12.48 1.42 -14.67
N ARG A 102 -12.92 2.67 -14.67
CA ARG A 102 -13.37 3.39 -15.87
C ARG A 102 -12.43 4.52 -16.24
N GLY A 103 -12.56 4.96 -17.48
CA GLY A 103 -11.83 6.12 -18.00
C GLY A 103 -10.51 5.76 -18.65
N LYS A 104 -9.98 6.75 -19.35
CA LYS A 104 -8.65 6.72 -19.97
C LYS A 104 -7.80 7.82 -19.38
N ASN A 105 -6.53 7.56 -19.21
CA ASN A 105 -5.57 8.56 -18.79
C ASN A 105 -5.46 9.68 -19.85
N ASP A 106 -5.37 10.90 -19.36
CA ASP A 106 -4.90 12.05 -20.14
C ASP A 106 -3.53 12.46 -19.57
N GLU A 107 -2.47 12.05 -20.26
CA GLU A 107 -1.08 12.29 -19.82
C GLU A 107 -0.77 13.79 -19.62
N LYS A 108 -1.47 14.68 -20.33
CA LYS A 108 -1.29 16.14 -20.17
C LYS A 108 -1.91 16.65 -18.86
N ALA A 109 -3.01 16.01 -18.43
CA ALA A 109 -3.72 16.39 -17.22
C ALA A 109 -3.21 15.68 -15.96
N PHE A 110 -2.88 14.39 -16.08
CA PHE A 110 -2.58 13.52 -14.94
C PHE A 110 -1.16 12.97 -14.90
N GLY A 111 -0.37 13.12 -15.97
CA GLY A 111 0.97 12.56 -16.09
C GLY A 111 1.00 11.20 -16.78
N GLU A 112 2.21 10.70 -17.00
CA GLU A 112 2.46 9.37 -17.58
C GLU A 112 2.26 8.29 -16.52
N GLN A 113 1.89 7.08 -16.97
CA GLN A 113 1.70 5.89 -16.12
C GLN A 113 2.63 4.80 -16.64
N LEU A 114 3.91 4.89 -16.27
CA LEU A 114 4.98 4.10 -16.86
C LEU A 114 5.02 2.67 -16.29
N ILE A 115 5.07 1.69 -17.19
CA ILE A 115 5.33 0.29 -16.87
C ILE A 115 6.82 0.03 -17.11
N VAL A 116 7.51 -0.52 -16.11
CA VAL A 116 8.96 -0.70 -16.12
C VAL A 116 9.37 -2.12 -15.73
N ASP A 117 10.56 -2.53 -16.13
CA ASP A 117 11.17 -3.78 -15.69
C ASP A 117 12.12 -3.57 -14.49
N GLU A 118 12.68 -4.65 -13.97
CA GLU A 118 13.60 -4.65 -12.81
C GLU A 118 14.97 -4.03 -13.09
N THR A 119 15.19 -3.48 -14.29
CA THR A 119 16.39 -2.75 -14.70
C THR A 119 16.09 -1.26 -14.95
N ASP A 120 14.93 -0.78 -14.50
CA ASP A 120 14.44 0.59 -14.68
C ASP A 120 14.12 0.94 -16.14
N ARG A 121 13.97 -0.04 -17.03
CA ARG A 121 13.69 0.16 -18.43
C ARG A 121 12.18 0.26 -18.64
N ILE A 122 11.73 1.31 -19.31
CA ILE A 122 10.31 1.48 -19.68
C ILE A 122 9.95 0.40 -20.71
N THR A 123 8.92 -0.39 -20.40
CA THR A 123 8.39 -1.46 -21.26
C THR A 123 7.04 -1.12 -21.85
N GLY A 124 6.36 -0.10 -21.33
CA GLY A 124 5.07 0.37 -21.80
C GLY A 124 4.50 1.48 -20.93
N SER A 125 3.22 1.77 -21.14
CA SER A 125 2.44 2.67 -20.29
C SER A 125 1.02 2.12 -20.12
N ASN A 126 0.39 2.40 -18.98
CA ASN A 126 -1.00 2.07 -18.74
C ASN A 126 -1.89 3.23 -19.22
N THR A 127 -2.87 2.93 -20.07
CA THR A 127 -3.77 3.96 -20.66
C THR A 127 -5.09 4.12 -19.91
N ARG A 128 -5.33 3.37 -18.83
CA ARG A 128 -6.50 3.54 -17.98
C ARG A 128 -6.30 4.73 -17.05
N LEU A 129 -7.38 5.32 -16.56
CA LEU A 129 -7.31 6.39 -15.57
C LEU A 129 -7.05 5.76 -14.18
N LEU A 130 -5.78 5.46 -13.87
CA LEU A 130 -5.43 4.76 -12.61
C LEU A 130 -5.77 5.55 -11.36
N ILE A 131 -5.75 6.88 -11.41
CA ILE A 131 -6.14 7.74 -10.29
C ILE A 131 -7.67 7.82 -10.08
N GLY A 132 -8.47 7.25 -11.00
CA GLY A 132 -9.92 7.31 -10.94
C GLY A 132 -10.52 6.31 -9.94
N ALA A 133 -11.74 6.58 -9.48
CA ALA A 133 -12.49 5.66 -8.64
C ALA A 133 -12.95 4.43 -9.46
N THR A 134 -12.92 3.25 -8.82
CA THR A 134 -13.57 2.04 -9.31
C THR A 134 -15.08 2.12 -9.08
N LYS A 135 -15.83 1.12 -9.54
CA LYS A 135 -17.25 0.97 -9.24
C LYS A 135 -17.50 0.13 -7.96
N LEU A 136 -16.45 -0.34 -7.35
CA LEU A 136 -16.51 -1.19 -6.18
C LEU A 136 -16.74 -0.34 -4.93
N SER A 137 -17.64 -0.77 -4.06
CA SER A 137 -17.78 -0.19 -2.73
C SER A 137 -16.58 -0.55 -1.84
N VAL A 138 -16.42 0.18 -0.74
CA VAL A 138 -15.39 -0.12 0.26
C VAL A 138 -15.52 -1.57 0.75
N GLU A 139 -16.75 -2.04 1.00
CA GLU A 139 -17.03 -3.41 1.45
C GLU A 139 -16.61 -4.46 0.41
N GLU A 140 -16.97 -4.25 -0.86
CA GLU A 140 -16.61 -5.16 -1.95
C GLU A 140 -15.10 -5.24 -2.14
N ILE A 141 -14.37 -4.13 -1.98
CA ILE A 141 -12.90 -4.09 -2.03
C ILE A 141 -12.29 -4.90 -0.88
N VAL A 142 -12.74 -4.65 0.36
CA VAL A 142 -12.22 -5.35 1.55
C VAL A 142 -12.51 -6.85 1.48
N ASP A 143 -13.71 -7.24 1.06
CA ASP A 143 -14.08 -8.64 0.89
C ASP A 143 -13.23 -9.32 -0.19
N ALA A 144 -13.02 -8.67 -1.34
CA ALA A 144 -12.18 -9.20 -2.41
C ALA A 144 -10.71 -9.36 -1.99
N ILE A 145 -10.18 -8.42 -1.19
CA ILE A 145 -8.82 -8.55 -0.63
C ILE A 145 -8.73 -9.79 0.27
N HIS A 146 -9.71 -10.01 1.14
CA HIS A 146 -9.74 -11.16 2.04
C HIS A 146 -9.96 -12.48 1.29
N ASP A 147 -10.81 -12.53 0.27
CA ASP A 147 -11.02 -13.71 -0.57
C ASP A 147 -9.75 -14.16 -1.29
N LEU A 148 -8.83 -13.21 -1.52
CA LEU A 148 -7.48 -13.44 -2.04
C LEU A 148 -6.41 -13.61 -0.95
N GLU A 149 -6.83 -13.83 0.32
CA GLU A 149 -5.97 -13.99 1.50
C GLU A 149 -5.06 -12.79 1.81
N GLY A 150 -5.39 -11.62 1.22
CA GLY A 150 -4.66 -10.36 1.41
C GLY A 150 -4.94 -9.69 2.76
N LEU A 151 -4.25 -8.61 3.01
CA LEU A 151 -4.42 -7.72 4.17
C LEU A 151 -5.07 -6.42 3.70
N ALA A 152 -6.20 -6.05 4.30
CA ALA A 152 -6.96 -4.85 3.97
C ALA A 152 -6.73 -3.75 5.01
N ILE A 153 -6.15 -2.61 4.58
CA ILE A 153 -5.87 -1.46 5.44
C ILE A 153 -6.55 -0.22 4.84
N ALA A 154 -7.30 0.53 5.64
CA ALA A 154 -7.82 1.83 5.20
C ALA A 154 -6.66 2.82 5.16
N SER A 155 -6.38 3.39 3.97
CA SER A 155 -5.28 4.34 3.75
C SER A 155 -5.55 5.66 4.46
N HIS A 156 -4.49 6.28 4.98
CA HIS A 156 -4.42 7.67 5.49
C HIS A 156 -5.76 8.24 6.02
N ILE A 157 -6.37 7.51 6.99
CA ILE A 157 -7.74 7.80 7.51
C ILE A 157 -7.90 9.21 8.06
N ASP A 158 -6.80 9.88 8.38
CA ASP A 158 -6.72 11.24 8.92
C ASP A 158 -6.72 12.34 7.85
N ARG A 159 -6.75 11.99 6.56
CA ARG A 159 -6.89 12.95 5.46
C ARG A 159 -8.36 13.23 5.14
N GLU A 160 -8.64 14.48 4.78
CA GLU A 160 -9.99 14.90 4.32
C GLU A 160 -10.33 14.26 2.95
N SER A 161 -9.35 14.19 2.04
CA SER A 161 -9.51 13.57 0.73
C SER A 161 -9.08 12.12 0.77
N PHE A 162 -9.90 11.24 0.21
CA PHE A 162 -9.67 9.81 0.04
C PHE A 162 -9.52 8.99 1.34
N GLY A 163 -9.50 9.63 2.51
CA GLY A 163 -9.56 8.96 3.80
C GLY A 163 -10.99 8.51 4.12
N ILE A 164 -11.16 7.31 4.70
CA ILE A 164 -12.50 6.75 5.00
C ILE A 164 -13.32 7.67 5.92
N LEU A 165 -12.68 8.33 6.88
CA LEU A 165 -13.36 9.27 7.77
C LEU A 165 -13.74 10.58 7.07
N GLY A 166 -12.88 11.06 6.15
CA GLY A 166 -13.17 12.25 5.36
C GLY A 166 -14.34 12.04 4.39
N GLN A 167 -14.40 10.88 3.75
CA GLN A 167 -15.42 10.57 2.75
C GLN A 167 -16.74 10.08 3.35
N LEU A 168 -16.70 9.20 4.37
CA LEU A 168 -17.90 8.59 4.95
C LEU A 168 -18.30 9.19 6.31
N GLY A 169 -17.44 9.97 6.95
CA GLY A 169 -17.68 10.50 8.30
C GLY A 169 -17.52 9.48 9.43
N LEU A 170 -17.45 8.20 9.12
CA LEU A 170 -17.31 7.08 10.07
C LEU A 170 -16.72 5.86 9.36
N ILE A 171 -16.23 4.89 10.14
CA ILE A 171 -15.91 3.56 9.63
C ILE A 171 -17.17 2.69 9.76
N PRO A 172 -17.72 2.11 8.66
CA PRO A 172 -18.93 1.29 8.72
C PRO A 172 -18.78 0.12 9.69
N SER A 173 -19.81 -0.08 10.53
CA SER A 173 -19.83 -1.21 11.46
C SER A 173 -19.88 -2.52 10.67
N GLY A 174 -18.95 -3.43 10.95
CA GLY A 174 -18.86 -4.70 10.22
C GLY A 174 -17.87 -4.70 9.07
N LEU A 175 -17.29 -3.55 8.69
CA LEU A 175 -16.19 -3.50 7.72
C LEU A 175 -14.96 -4.21 8.31
N ARG A 176 -14.50 -5.29 7.67
CA ARG A 176 -13.47 -6.19 8.20
C ARG A 176 -12.06 -5.71 7.87
N LEU A 177 -11.70 -4.47 8.23
CA LEU A 177 -10.35 -3.97 8.07
C LEU A 177 -9.36 -4.72 8.98
N ASP A 178 -8.15 -4.97 8.49
CA ASP A 178 -7.04 -5.53 9.29
C ASP A 178 -6.25 -4.42 10.02
N GLY A 179 -6.36 -3.17 9.57
CA GLY A 179 -5.70 -2.02 10.18
C GLY A 179 -6.13 -0.68 9.60
N LEU A 180 -5.70 0.38 10.26
CA LEU A 180 -5.92 1.77 9.87
C LEU A 180 -4.56 2.44 9.66
N GLU A 181 -4.36 3.07 8.51
CA GLU A 181 -3.15 3.83 8.25
C GLU A 181 -3.32 5.28 8.64
N LEU A 182 -2.32 5.81 9.34
CA LEU A 182 -2.21 7.22 9.67
C LEU A 182 -1.09 7.86 8.85
N SER A 183 -1.36 9.04 8.29
CA SER A 183 -0.37 9.79 7.52
C SER A 183 0.53 10.61 8.44
N ALA A 184 1.85 10.44 8.32
CA ALA A 184 2.95 11.20 8.95
C ALA A 184 2.95 11.44 10.49
N PRO A 185 4.13 11.69 11.09
CA PRO A 185 4.36 11.60 12.55
C PRO A 185 3.66 12.63 13.45
N ALA A 186 3.03 13.66 12.90
CA ALA A 186 2.17 14.56 13.71
C ALA A 186 0.95 13.83 14.29
N VAL A 187 0.76 12.57 13.91
CA VAL A 187 -0.42 11.77 14.15
C VAL A 187 -0.35 10.94 15.43
N VAL A 188 0.83 10.68 15.98
CA VAL A 188 0.94 10.01 17.29
C VAL A 188 0.10 10.74 18.36
N ALA A 189 -0.01 12.07 18.26
CA ALA A 189 -0.91 12.85 19.10
C ALA A 189 -2.40 12.65 18.78
N ARG A 190 -2.74 12.27 17.55
CA ARG A 190 -4.12 12.03 17.07
C ARG A 190 -4.57 10.58 17.20
N GLU A 191 -3.66 9.63 17.34
CA GLU A 191 -3.98 8.21 17.56
C GLU A 191 -5.06 8.03 18.65
N ARG A 192 -5.04 8.87 19.69
CA ARG A 192 -6.04 8.86 20.76
C ARG A 192 -7.47 9.10 20.27
N PHE A 193 -7.66 9.90 19.22
CA PHE A 193 -8.99 10.15 18.62
C PHE A 193 -9.57 8.95 17.89
N TYR A 194 -8.68 8.09 17.35
CA TYR A 194 -9.10 6.96 16.51
C TYR A 194 -9.14 5.64 17.28
N ARG A 195 -8.72 5.61 18.56
CA ARG A 195 -8.76 4.40 19.41
C ARG A 195 -10.17 3.83 19.64
N GLU A 196 -11.20 4.63 19.39
CA GLU A 196 -12.59 4.18 19.50
C GLU A 196 -12.94 3.08 18.48
N TYR A 197 -12.17 2.96 17.38
CA TYR A 197 -12.44 1.96 16.34
C TYR A 197 -11.93 0.55 16.67
N ASP A 198 -11.18 0.38 17.77
CA ASP A 198 -10.61 -0.92 18.22
C ASP A 198 -9.88 -1.70 17.12
N LEU A 199 -9.20 -0.97 16.21
CA LEU A 199 -8.40 -1.50 15.12
C LEU A 199 -6.93 -1.09 15.29
N PRO A 200 -5.98 -1.96 14.89
CA PRO A 200 -4.56 -1.61 14.95
C PRO A 200 -4.19 -0.52 13.96
N PHE A 201 -3.18 0.27 14.32
CA PHE A 201 -2.66 1.33 13.48
C PHE A 201 -1.34 0.93 12.83
N VAL A 202 -1.15 1.43 11.60
CA VAL A 202 0.12 1.48 10.90
C VAL A 202 0.42 2.92 10.49
N THR A 203 1.69 3.23 10.29
CA THR A 203 2.13 4.43 9.59
C THR A 203 2.98 4.03 8.41
N SER A 204 2.78 4.69 7.30
CA SER A 204 3.55 4.53 6.07
C SER A 204 3.79 5.89 5.44
N SER A 205 4.67 5.97 4.47
CA SER A 205 5.03 7.25 3.89
C SER A 205 4.04 7.77 2.84
N ASP A 206 3.32 6.88 2.17
CA ASP A 206 2.55 7.18 0.96
C ASP A 206 3.45 7.90 -0.06
N ALA A 207 4.66 7.32 -0.26
CA ALA A 207 5.73 7.97 -1.00
C ALA A 207 5.42 8.04 -2.49
N HIS A 208 5.39 9.25 -3.02
CA HIS A 208 5.29 9.58 -4.44
C HIS A 208 6.60 10.14 -5.02
N TYR A 209 7.57 10.41 -4.16
CA TYR A 209 8.91 10.86 -4.48
C TYR A 209 9.94 10.07 -3.67
N LEU A 210 11.15 9.84 -4.21
CA LEU A 210 12.19 9.06 -3.54
C LEU A 210 12.50 9.57 -2.12
N ASN A 211 12.53 10.89 -1.94
CA ASN A 211 12.80 11.48 -0.63
C ASN A 211 11.72 11.24 0.43
N ASP A 212 10.53 10.82 0.02
CA ASP A 212 9.42 10.54 0.94
C ASP A 212 9.49 9.14 1.53
N ILE A 213 10.15 8.20 0.84
CA ILE A 213 10.30 6.81 1.29
C ILE A 213 10.86 6.76 2.72
N GLY A 214 10.14 6.07 3.61
CA GLY A 214 10.52 5.89 5.00
C GLY A 214 10.40 7.13 5.88
N ARG A 215 9.68 8.18 5.45
CA ARG A 215 9.33 9.33 6.33
C ARG A 215 8.41 8.94 7.46
N SER A 216 7.58 7.95 7.23
CA SER A 216 6.76 7.26 8.22
C SER A 216 6.91 5.77 7.99
N CYS A 217 6.96 5.00 9.05
CA CYS A 217 7.07 3.56 8.96
C CYS A 217 6.51 2.89 10.22
N THR A 218 6.30 1.60 10.14
CA THR A 218 5.85 0.77 11.25
C THR A 218 6.92 -0.27 11.55
N SER A 219 7.29 -0.40 12.83
CA SER A 219 8.14 -1.49 13.31
C SER A 219 7.31 -2.72 13.63
N PHE A 220 7.62 -3.85 12.97
CA PHE A 220 6.96 -5.15 13.16
C PHE A 220 7.89 -6.13 13.86
N PHE A 221 7.51 -6.61 15.04
CA PHE A 221 8.22 -7.68 15.72
C PHE A 221 7.61 -9.02 15.31
N MET A 222 8.27 -9.73 14.39
CA MET A 222 7.75 -10.94 13.73
C MET A 222 8.85 -11.92 13.34
N LYS A 223 8.51 -13.12 12.83
CA LYS A 223 9.50 -14.15 12.48
C LYS A 223 10.11 -13.95 11.09
N LYS A 224 9.31 -13.51 10.14
CA LYS A 224 9.66 -13.28 8.74
C LYS A 224 8.71 -12.26 8.12
N VAL A 225 9.05 -11.73 6.97
CA VAL A 225 8.13 -10.87 6.18
C VAL A 225 7.12 -11.77 5.46
N SER A 226 5.84 -11.63 5.81
CA SER A 226 4.70 -12.24 5.12
C SER A 226 3.40 -11.60 5.63
N ILE A 227 2.33 -11.68 4.83
CA ILE A 227 1.00 -11.17 5.19
C ILE A 227 0.48 -11.79 6.49
N GLU A 228 0.66 -13.10 6.67
CA GLU A 228 0.28 -13.78 7.92
C GLU A 228 1.01 -13.23 9.15
N GLU A 229 2.31 -13.01 9.07
CA GLU A 229 3.10 -12.49 10.19
C GLU A 229 2.77 -11.03 10.49
N ILE A 230 2.54 -10.20 9.46
CA ILE A 230 2.07 -8.81 9.64
C ILE A 230 0.69 -8.81 10.29
N ARG A 231 -0.26 -9.64 9.82
CA ARG A 231 -1.59 -9.78 10.44
C ARG A 231 -1.50 -10.20 11.91
N LYS A 232 -0.59 -11.13 12.24
CA LYS A 232 -0.34 -11.51 13.65
C LYS A 232 0.25 -10.37 14.46
N ALA A 233 1.15 -9.59 13.87
CA ALA A 233 1.78 -8.44 14.54
C ALA A 233 0.75 -7.33 14.82
N LEU A 234 -0.11 -7.02 13.86
CA LEU A 234 -1.21 -6.07 14.04
C LEU A 234 -2.17 -6.51 15.17
N ARG A 235 -2.45 -7.80 15.27
CA ARG A 235 -3.35 -8.37 16.29
C ARG A 235 -2.68 -8.71 17.61
N GLY A 236 -1.39 -8.43 17.77
CA GLY A 236 -0.62 -8.75 19.00
C GLY A 236 -0.55 -10.26 19.33
N LYS A 237 -0.65 -11.13 18.31
CA LYS A 237 -0.74 -12.58 18.51
C LYS A 237 0.63 -13.26 18.62
N GLU A 238 0.72 -14.26 19.49
CA GLU A 238 1.89 -15.15 19.64
C GLU A 238 3.20 -14.37 19.84
N GLY A 239 3.16 -13.27 20.59
CA GLY A 239 4.32 -12.42 20.89
C GLY A 239 4.73 -11.47 19.74
N ARG A 240 3.99 -11.46 18.62
CA ARG A 240 4.19 -10.45 17.57
C ARG A 240 3.56 -9.14 18.00
N ARG A 241 4.08 -8.04 17.48
CA ARG A 241 3.52 -6.70 17.69
C ARG A 241 3.89 -5.77 16.54
N ALA A 242 3.05 -4.79 16.30
CA ALA A 242 3.32 -3.65 15.43
C ALA A 242 3.38 -2.38 16.29
N MET A 243 4.29 -1.48 15.95
CA MET A 243 4.45 -0.19 16.61
C MET A 243 4.66 0.88 15.54
N ILE A 244 3.84 1.92 15.59
CA ILE A 244 4.00 3.10 14.72
C ILE A 244 5.21 3.93 15.19
N GLU A 245 5.96 4.50 14.22
CA GLU A 245 7.13 5.37 14.45
C GLU A 245 6.84 6.81 14.03
#